data_6ae43e2d8019a7eadd75b3452b03bc64
#
_entry.id   6ae43e2d8019a7eadd75b3452b03bc64
#
_cell.length_a   1.000
_cell.length_b   1.000
_cell.length_c   1.000
_cell.angle_alpha   90.00
_cell.angle_beta   90.00
_cell.angle_gamma   90.00
#
_symmetry.space_group_name_H-M   'P 1'
#
loop_
_entity.id
_entity.type
_entity.pdbx_description
1 polymer ?
#
loop_
_entity_poly.entity_id
_entity_poly.type
_entity_poly.pdbx_seq_one_letter_code
_entity_poly.pdbx_strand_id
1 'polypeptide(L)' 'MAKPPALKPREVVSTLERFGFREIRQRGSHKQFRHPDGRVTTVPFHQGRDISPTLLRRIARDIGLSIDEFLARE' A
#
# COMPACT_ATOMS: atom_id res chain seq x y z
N MET A 1 -5.31 -10.56 19.27
CA MET A 1 -5.61 -9.84 18.03
C MET A 1 -4.92 -10.51 16.86
N ALA A 2 -5.64 -10.68 15.78
CA ALA A 2 -5.08 -11.29 14.61
C ALA A 2 -4.08 -10.35 13.93
N LYS A 3 -2.99 -10.90 13.42
CA LYS A 3 -2.08 -10.14 12.59
C LYS A 3 -2.72 -9.90 11.23
N PRO A 4 -2.49 -8.73 10.62
CA PRO A 4 -2.96 -8.55 9.25
C PRO A 4 -2.27 -9.57 8.34
N PRO A 5 -2.94 -10.01 7.28
CA PRO A 5 -2.32 -10.92 6.34
C PRO A 5 -1.21 -10.23 5.54
N ALA A 6 -0.24 -11.01 5.07
CA ALA A 6 0.66 -10.51 4.06
C ALA A 6 -0.09 -10.42 2.74
N LEU A 7 0.11 -9.35 2.00
CA LEU A 7 -0.55 -9.14 0.73
C LEU A 7 0.47 -9.10 -0.39
N LYS A 8 0.02 -9.46 -1.58
CA LYS A 8 0.85 -9.33 -2.76
C LYS A 8 0.98 -7.86 -3.13
N PRO A 9 2.12 -7.42 -3.67
CA PRO A 9 2.27 -6.01 -4.07
C PRO A 9 1.15 -5.50 -4.95
N ARG A 10 0.69 -6.30 -5.91
CA ARG A 10 -0.39 -5.86 -6.80
C ARG A 10 -1.71 -5.65 -6.05
N GLU A 11 -1.93 -6.39 -4.97
CA GLU A 11 -3.12 -6.20 -4.16
C GLU A 11 -3.05 -4.89 -3.39
N VAL A 12 -1.86 -4.56 -2.89
CA VAL A 12 -1.63 -3.28 -2.22
C VAL A 12 -1.84 -2.13 -3.19
N VAL A 13 -1.28 -2.25 -4.39
CA VAL A 13 -1.44 -1.23 -5.43
C VAL A 13 -2.92 -1.06 -5.78
N SER A 14 -3.65 -2.16 -5.95
CA SER A 14 -5.08 -2.10 -6.25
C SER A 14 -5.85 -1.36 -5.17
N THR A 15 -5.51 -1.62 -3.90
CA THR A 15 -6.14 -0.94 -2.78
C THR A 15 -5.83 0.56 -2.81
N LEU A 16 -4.57 0.92 -3.06
CA LEU A 16 -4.18 2.33 -3.14
C LEU A 16 -4.94 3.04 -4.26
N GLU A 17 -5.05 2.40 -5.42
CA GLU A 17 -5.78 2.98 -6.54
C GLU A 17 -7.25 3.19 -6.19
N ARG A 18 -7.84 2.26 -5.46
CA ARG A 18 -9.23 2.38 -5.01
C ARG A 18 -9.44 3.60 -4.12
N PHE A 19 -8.41 3.96 -3.34
CA PHE A 19 -8.47 5.14 -2.47
C PHE A 19 -8.01 6.41 -3.17
N GLY A 20 -7.79 6.36 -4.49
CA GLY A 20 -7.49 7.56 -5.25
C GLY A 20 -6.01 7.86 -5.42
N PHE A 21 -5.14 6.94 -5.02
CA PHE A 21 -3.70 7.10 -5.21
C PHE A 21 -3.32 6.68 -6.62
N ARG A 22 -2.30 7.33 -7.17
CA ARG A 22 -1.75 6.99 -8.48
C ARG A 22 -0.26 6.85 -8.40
N GLU A 23 0.29 5.92 -9.16
CA GLU A 23 1.72 5.76 -9.27
C GLU A 23 2.31 6.97 -9.99
N ILE A 24 3.30 7.60 -9.36
CA ILE A 24 3.94 8.78 -9.94
C ILE A 24 5.38 8.52 -10.34
N ARG A 25 5.98 7.45 -9.83
CA ARG A 25 7.38 7.16 -10.09
C ARG A 25 7.70 5.73 -9.70
N GLN A 26 8.67 5.16 -10.39
CA GLN A 26 9.24 3.88 -9.99
C GLN A 26 10.75 4.00 -9.99
N ARG A 27 11.38 3.59 -8.90
CA ARG A 27 12.82 3.46 -8.79
C ARG A 27 13.16 2.04 -8.44
N GLY A 28 13.78 1.33 -9.39
CA GLY A 28 14.03 -0.09 -9.20
C GLY A 28 12.74 -0.80 -8.90
N SER A 29 12.65 -1.44 -7.75
CA SER A 29 11.46 -2.16 -7.34
C SER A 29 10.54 -1.33 -6.43
N HIS A 30 10.84 -0.05 -6.21
CA HIS A 30 10.02 0.81 -5.35
C HIS A 30 9.11 1.68 -6.19
N LYS A 31 7.79 1.50 -6.03
CA LYS A 31 6.79 2.32 -6.70
C LYS A 31 6.25 3.36 -5.74
N GLN A 32 6.24 4.61 -6.15
CA GLN A 32 5.76 5.70 -5.34
C GLN A 32 4.37 6.12 -5.80
N PHE A 33 3.47 6.27 -4.85
CA PHE A 33 2.07 6.62 -5.10
C PHE A 33 1.72 7.93 -4.42
N ARG A 34 0.86 8.68 -5.06
CA ARG A 34 0.42 9.98 -4.53
C ARG A 34 -1.07 10.16 -4.73
N HIS A 35 -1.69 10.77 -3.73
CA HIS A 35 -3.09 11.19 -3.78
C HIS A 35 -3.15 12.68 -4.13
N PRO A 36 -4.22 13.13 -4.82
CA PRO A 36 -4.36 14.56 -5.13
C PRO A 36 -4.29 15.49 -3.93
N ASP A 37 -4.62 14.99 -2.73
CA ASP A 37 -4.53 15.79 -1.51
C ASP A 37 -3.11 15.88 -0.95
N GLY A 38 -2.12 15.27 -1.60
CA GLY A 38 -0.73 15.39 -1.21
C GLY A 38 -0.16 14.22 -0.42
N ARG A 39 -0.99 13.26 -0.01
CA ARG A 39 -0.47 12.08 0.70
C ARG A 39 0.35 11.24 -0.26
N VAL A 40 1.45 10.68 0.26
CA VAL A 40 2.39 9.88 -0.55
C VAL A 40 2.75 8.63 0.22
N THR A 41 2.92 7.52 -0.50
CA THR A 41 3.47 6.30 0.08
C THR A 41 4.31 5.58 -0.96
N THR A 42 5.17 4.68 -0.49
CA THR A 42 6.03 3.88 -1.36
C THR A 42 5.77 2.41 -1.10
N VAL A 43 5.63 1.65 -2.17
CA VAL A 43 5.39 0.22 -2.11
C VAL A 43 6.57 -0.51 -2.75
N PRO A 44 7.29 -1.36 -2.00
CA PRO A 44 8.28 -2.23 -2.63
C PRO A 44 7.55 -3.26 -3.48
N PHE A 45 7.90 -3.29 -4.75
CA PHE A 45 7.23 -4.17 -5.71
C PHE A 45 8.25 -5.19 -6.23
N HIS A 46 8.55 -6.16 -5.36
CA HIS A 46 9.44 -7.26 -5.72
C HIS A 46 8.62 -8.45 -6.17
N GLN A 47 8.88 -8.90 -7.36
CA GLN A 47 8.19 -10.06 -7.89
C GLN A 47 8.42 -11.25 -6.98
N GLY A 48 7.35 -11.96 -6.62
CA GLY A 48 7.43 -13.14 -5.78
C GLY A 48 7.54 -12.86 -4.29
N ARG A 49 7.52 -11.59 -3.88
CA ARG A 49 7.59 -11.24 -2.46
C ARG A 49 6.31 -10.55 -2.01
N ASP A 50 5.77 -11.02 -0.90
CA ASP A 50 4.60 -10.40 -0.29
C ASP A 50 5.01 -9.17 0.52
N ILE A 51 4.05 -8.28 0.69
CA ILE A 51 4.20 -7.11 1.57
C ILE A 51 3.90 -7.59 2.99
N SER A 52 4.86 -7.45 3.89
CA SER A 52 4.72 -7.93 5.27
C SER A 52 3.68 -7.12 6.03
N PRO A 53 3.11 -7.71 7.11
CA PRO A 53 2.18 -6.97 7.96
C PRO A 53 2.77 -5.67 8.51
N THR A 54 4.06 -5.66 8.88
CA THR A 54 4.72 -4.47 9.36
C THR A 54 4.71 -3.37 8.30
N LEU A 55 5.02 -3.75 7.06
CA LEU A 55 5.06 -2.81 5.95
C LEU A 55 3.65 -2.33 5.59
N LEU A 56 2.66 -3.22 5.66
CA LEU A 56 1.27 -2.82 5.42
C LEU A 56 0.82 -1.76 6.42
N ARG A 57 1.20 -1.91 7.69
CA ARG A 57 0.87 -0.91 8.71
C ARG A 57 1.52 0.44 8.40
N ARG A 58 2.76 0.41 7.93
CA ARG A 58 3.44 1.64 7.55
C ARG A 58 2.73 2.32 6.38
N ILE A 59 2.37 1.55 5.37
CA ILE A 59 1.67 2.08 4.20
C ILE A 59 0.33 2.67 4.63
N ALA A 60 -0.44 1.96 5.44
CA ALA A 60 -1.71 2.46 5.93
C ALA A 60 -1.52 3.78 6.68
N ARG A 61 -0.51 3.84 7.55
CA ARG A 61 -0.20 5.07 8.29
C ARG A 61 0.14 6.22 7.35
N ASP A 62 0.96 5.95 6.34
CA ASP A 62 1.37 6.98 5.37
C ASP A 62 0.17 7.62 4.70
N ILE A 63 -0.87 6.85 4.46
CA ILE A 63 -2.06 7.32 3.74
C ILE A 63 -3.20 7.69 4.67
N GLY A 64 -2.96 7.67 6.00
CA GLY A 64 -3.94 8.14 6.96
C GLY A 64 -5.08 7.19 7.25
N LEU A 65 -4.89 5.90 7.02
CA LEU A 65 -5.90 4.88 7.28
C LEU A 65 -5.45 3.95 8.40
N SER A 66 -6.41 3.37 9.12
CA SER A 66 -6.12 2.25 9.98
C SER A 66 -5.84 1.02 9.12
N ILE A 67 -5.18 0.02 9.70
CA ILE A 67 -4.94 -1.21 8.96
C ILE A 67 -6.26 -1.89 8.59
N ASP A 68 -7.25 -1.79 9.47
CA ASP A 68 -8.56 -2.37 9.18
C ASP A 68 -9.23 -1.67 8.00
N GLU A 69 -9.15 -0.34 7.95
CA GLU A 69 -9.68 0.41 6.82
C GLU A 69 -8.97 0.05 5.53
N PHE A 70 -7.64 -0.11 5.60
CA PHE A 70 -6.84 -0.45 4.43
C PHE A 70 -7.23 -1.83 3.89
N LEU A 71 -7.47 -2.78 4.79
CA LEU A 71 -7.78 -4.16 4.41
C LEU A 71 -9.25 -4.39 4.10
N ALA A 72 -10.12 -3.43 4.42
CA ALA A 72 -11.54 -3.59 4.18
C ALA A 72 -11.83 -3.71 2.68
N ARG A 73 -12.70 -4.66 2.33
CA ARG A 73 -13.13 -4.87 0.96
C ARG A 73 -14.62 -4.65 0.84
N GLU A 74 -14.98 -3.98 -0.21
CA GLU A 74 -16.41 -3.75 -0.53
C GLU A 74 -17.07 -5.04 -0.99
#